data_76c39f601cb5b4fbaa10f3d65187d4ea
#
_entry.id   76c39f601cb5b4fbaa10f3d65187d4ea
#
_cell.length_a   1.000
_cell.length_b   1.000
_cell.length_c   1.000
_cell.angle_alpha   90.00
_cell.angle_beta   90.00
_cell.angle_gamma   90.00
#
_symmetry.space_group_name_H-M   'P 1'
#
loop_
_entity.id
_entity.type
_entity.pdbx_description
1 polymer ?
#
loop_
_entity_poly.entity_id
_entity_poly.type
_entity_poly.pdbx_seq_one_letter_code
_entity_poly.pdbx_strand_id
1 'polypeptide(L)'
;MALARNFGGTEYNDNICKKYFKGIIEAFNSHHKWNYKPIPVSKLIDANINEDGARHLMLIGKSDSLINIITYKLREKKLDPVVILGSHFPEDNQDYSYSILNKIMMCVEAGKPLILTDLEIIYGSLYDLWNQNYIVVGSKDDPKYYTRVALGAFSNPMLHVHKDFRCILIMSQKNLEEADPPLLNRFEKQKITLIDILTNENLQLVKVLKTWVEKISKITDTVYSNDKFTECDLFIGYNEDETLQSLVIDVKKNNPNLNDDEILELCKGSLIAIATSDGIIRAEKSGLSQKEVNYWKNVYLKLQFHDNIVDYIKNYLLDASSSDEQIGECIIVNTFSNINTDLKSHLRELVDCFIFKLSEFKTESSYQNRIKDFWFNSESKL
;
A
#
# COMPACT_ATOMS: atom_id res chain seq x y z
N MET A 1 -14.71 8.44 21.02
CA MET A 1 -13.42 7.89 20.54
C MET A 1 -13.19 6.46 21.01
N ALA A 2 -13.11 6.17 22.31
CA ALA A 2 -12.84 4.82 22.85
C ALA A 2 -13.80 3.73 22.31
N LEU A 3 -15.11 3.98 22.24
CA LEU A 3 -16.08 3.03 21.70
C LEU A 3 -15.82 2.75 20.20
N ALA A 4 -15.56 3.79 19.39
CA ALA A 4 -15.28 3.61 17.97
C ALA A 4 -13.97 2.82 17.74
N ARG A 5 -12.94 3.04 18.56
CA ARG A 5 -11.68 2.30 18.48
C ARG A 5 -11.83 0.83 18.85
N ASN A 6 -12.48 0.53 19.97
CA ASN A 6 -12.54 -0.82 20.50
C ASN A 6 -13.65 -1.70 19.91
N PHE A 7 -14.74 -1.08 19.42
CA PHE A 7 -15.90 -1.80 18.88
C PHE A 7 -16.16 -1.47 17.39
N GLY A 8 -15.31 -0.66 16.76
CA GLY A 8 -15.34 -0.34 15.34
C GLY A 8 -15.20 -1.59 14.46
N GLY A 9 -14.27 -2.41 14.84
CA GLY A 9 -14.09 -3.71 14.20
C GLY A 9 -13.89 -3.60 12.70
N THR A 10 -14.67 -4.37 11.97
CA THR A 10 -14.61 -4.50 10.52
C THR A 10 -15.62 -3.63 9.78
N GLU A 11 -16.47 -2.89 10.49
CA GLU A 11 -17.47 -2.02 9.90
C GLU A 11 -16.97 -0.57 9.81
N TYR A 12 -17.50 0.19 8.85
CA TYR A 12 -17.26 1.62 8.80
C TYR A 12 -17.87 2.31 10.03
N ASN A 13 -17.15 3.30 10.55
CA ASN A 13 -17.50 4.03 11.77
C ASN A 13 -18.95 4.57 11.77
N ASP A 14 -19.43 5.02 10.61
CA ASP A 14 -20.80 5.51 10.43
C ASP A 14 -21.86 4.42 10.70
N ASN A 15 -21.61 3.19 10.22
CA ASN A 15 -22.51 2.06 10.43
C ASN A 15 -22.55 1.63 11.90
N ILE A 16 -21.39 1.67 12.56
CA ILE A 16 -21.29 1.34 13.99
C ILE A 16 -22.08 2.31 14.82
N CYS A 17 -21.93 3.61 14.57
CA CYS A 17 -22.66 4.62 15.29
C CYS A 17 -24.17 4.48 15.09
N LYS A 18 -24.62 4.20 13.87
CA LYS A 18 -26.04 3.99 13.57
C LYS A 18 -26.60 2.70 14.19
N LYS A 19 -25.82 1.63 14.18
CA LYS A 19 -26.29 0.30 14.59
C LYS A 19 -26.25 0.10 16.11
N TYR A 20 -25.16 0.52 16.76
CA TYR A 20 -24.92 0.20 18.18
C TYR A 20 -25.14 1.38 19.11
N PHE A 21 -24.99 2.61 18.66
CA PHE A 21 -25.02 3.79 19.50
C PHE A 21 -26.26 4.68 19.30
N LYS A 22 -27.16 4.29 18.36
CA LYS A 22 -28.34 5.07 18.06
C LYS A 22 -29.14 5.41 19.33
N GLY A 23 -29.45 4.43 20.17
CA GLY A 23 -30.19 4.64 21.40
C GLY A 23 -29.48 5.53 22.42
N ILE A 24 -28.15 5.42 22.51
CA ILE A 24 -27.34 6.28 23.39
C ILE A 24 -27.33 7.71 22.84
N ILE A 25 -27.14 7.87 21.53
CA ILE A 25 -27.13 9.19 20.88
C ILE A 25 -28.51 9.85 20.99
N GLU A 26 -29.59 9.11 20.81
CA GLU A 26 -30.97 9.60 20.96
C GLU A 26 -31.25 10.02 22.40
N ALA A 27 -30.84 9.24 23.39
CA ALA A 27 -30.97 9.57 24.80
C ALA A 27 -30.18 10.84 25.17
N PHE A 28 -28.95 10.99 24.66
CA PHE A 28 -28.15 12.22 24.85
C PHE A 28 -28.77 13.42 24.15
N ASN A 29 -29.27 13.27 22.92
CA ASN A 29 -29.88 14.35 22.17
C ASN A 29 -31.19 14.85 22.76
N SER A 30 -31.94 14.01 23.50
CA SER A 30 -33.14 14.44 24.22
C SER A 30 -32.86 15.47 25.32
N HIS A 31 -31.62 15.47 25.86
CA HIS A 31 -31.21 16.37 26.95
C HIS A 31 -30.28 17.50 26.52
N HIS A 32 -29.49 17.35 25.44
CA HIS A 32 -28.37 18.25 25.14
C HIS A 32 -28.21 18.60 23.66
N LYS A 33 -29.14 18.68 22.80
CA LYS A 33 -28.98 19.10 21.36
C LYS A 33 -27.58 18.83 20.79
N TRP A 34 -27.06 17.62 21.00
CA TRP A 34 -25.71 17.25 20.62
C TRP A 34 -25.70 16.78 19.16
N ASN A 35 -24.93 17.45 18.29
CA ASN A 35 -24.77 17.06 16.91
C ASN A 35 -23.59 16.08 16.79
N TYR A 36 -23.88 14.78 16.79
CA TYR A 36 -22.90 13.75 16.60
C TYR A 36 -22.31 13.83 15.18
N LYS A 37 -20.99 13.93 15.10
CA LYS A 37 -20.24 13.78 13.86
C LYS A 37 -19.36 12.53 13.98
N PRO A 38 -19.36 11.62 12.96
CA PRO A 38 -18.45 10.50 12.92
C PRO A 38 -17.02 10.95 13.08
N ILE A 39 -16.24 10.20 13.84
CA ILE A 39 -14.80 10.50 14.00
C ILE A 39 -14.08 9.94 12.78
N PRO A 40 -13.32 10.75 12.04
CA PRO A 40 -12.54 10.25 10.91
C PRO A 40 -11.59 9.11 11.32
N VAL A 41 -11.49 8.08 10.49
CA VAL A 41 -10.64 6.90 10.74
C VAL A 41 -9.19 7.32 10.95
N SER A 42 -8.70 8.31 10.21
CA SER A 42 -7.37 8.89 10.40
C SER A 42 -7.11 9.35 11.83
N LYS A 43 -8.10 9.96 12.49
CA LYS A 43 -8.00 10.39 13.91
C LYS A 43 -8.02 9.20 14.87
N LEU A 44 -8.71 8.10 14.54
CA LEU A 44 -8.70 6.89 15.35
C LEU A 44 -7.31 6.22 15.30
N ILE A 45 -6.72 6.17 14.11
CA ILE A 45 -5.35 5.67 13.90
C ILE A 45 -4.35 6.53 14.68
N ASP A 46 -4.44 7.86 14.57
CA ASP A 46 -3.56 8.77 15.31
C ASP A 46 -3.69 8.61 16.82
N ALA A 47 -4.90 8.42 17.31
CA ALA A 47 -5.16 8.20 18.73
C ALA A 47 -4.54 6.87 19.20
N ASN A 48 -4.61 5.79 18.39
CA ASN A 48 -3.96 4.53 18.72
C ASN A 48 -2.43 4.68 18.77
N ILE A 49 -1.84 5.29 17.74
CA ILE A 49 -0.38 5.45 17.64
C ILE A 49 0.17 6.30 18.81
N ASN A 50 -0.58 7.29 19.27
CA ASN A 50 -0.13 8.22 20.30
C ASN A 50 -0.45 7.77 21.74
N GLU A 51 -1.23 6.71 21.94
CA GLU A 51 -1.62 6.23 23.26
C GLU A 51 -0.67 5.14 23.76
N ASP A 52 -0.03 5.40 24.89
CA ASP A 52 0.83 4.40 25.54
C ASP A 52 0.00 3.21 26.03
N GLY A 53 0.49 1.99 25.75
CA GLY A 53 -0.20 0.76 26.13
C GLY A 53 -1.46 0.44 25.30
N ALA A 54 -1.76 1.19 24.23
CA ALA A 54 -2.82 0.82 23.31
C ALA A 54 -2.55 -0.55 22.68
N ARG A 55 -3.61 -1.28 22.32
CA ARG A 55 -3.48 -2.52 21.56
C ARG A 55 -2.77 -2.25 20.25
N HIS A 56 -2.07 -3.26 19.73
CA HIS A 56 -1.54 -3.22 18.38
C HIS A 56 -2.66 -2.97 17.37
N LEU A 57 -2.36 -2.28 16.28
CA LEU A 57 -3.35 -1.83 15.30
C LEU A 57 -3.46 -2.81 14.14
N MET A 58 -4.68 -3.13 13.73
CA MET A 58 -4.97 -3.85 12.49
C MET A 58 -5.73 -2.92 11.55
N LEU A 59 -5.18 -2.69 10.37
CA LEU A 59 -5.81 -1.92 9.31
C LEU A 59 -6.39 -2.89 8.27
N ILE A 60 -7.67 -2.78 8.02
CA ILE A 60 -8.39 -3.62 7.07
C ILE A 60 -8.71 -2.78 5.85
N GLY A 61 -8.07 -3.12 4.73
CA GLY A 61 -8.23 -2.39 3.47
C GLY A 61 -7.96 -3.26 2.26
N LYS A 62 -8.12 -2.69 1.08
CA LYS A 62 -7.97 -3.44 -0.19
C LYS A 62 -6.58 -3.27 -0.82
N SER A 63 -5.79 -2.33 -0.34
CA SER A 63 -4.68 -1.75 -1.09
C SER A 63 -3.34 -1.89 -0.41
N ASP A 64 -2.35 -2.33 -1.15
CA ASP A 64 -0.94 -2.26 -0.76
C ASP A 64 -0.45 -0.80 -0.59
N SER A 65 -1.15 0.16 -1.19
CA SER A 65 -0.88 1.60 -1.00
C SER A 65 -1.02 2.03 0.47
N LEU A 66 -1.79 1.31 1.28
CA LEU A 66 -1.88 1.57 2.72
C LEU A 66 -0.53 1.44 3.43
N ILE A 67 0.32 0.52 2.97
CA ILE A 67 1.67 0.32 3.52
C ILE A 67 2.48 1.63 3.40
N ASN A 68 2.53 2.20 2.20
CA ASN A 68 3.26 3.43 1.93
C ASN A 68 2.71 4.62 2.72
N ILE A 69 1.38 4.73 2.78
CA ILE A 69 0.73 5.83 3.49
C ILE A 69 0.98 5.76 5.00
N ILE A 70 0.86 4.58 5.60
CA ILE A 70 1.13 4.40 7.03
C ILE A 70 2.61 4.57 7.33
N THR A 71 3.50 4.07 6.48
CA THR A 71 4.94 4.30 6.58
C THR A 71 5.25 5.79 6.59
N TYR A 72 4.68 6.55 5.65
CA TYR A 72 4.82 8.00 5.61
C TYR A 72 4.32 8.67 6.89
N LYS A 73 3.11 8.31 7.33
CA LYS A 73 2.49 8.86 8.55
C LYS A 73 3.33 8.60 9.82
N LEU A 74 3.97 7.44 9.92
CA LEU A 74 4.88 7.14 11.01
C LEU A 74 6.18 7.96 10.92
N ARG A 75 6.72 8.12 9.71
CA ARG A 75 7.92 8.95 9.49
C ARG A 75 7.69 10.42 9.81
N GLU A 76 6.51 10.97 9.50
CA GLU A 76 6.13 12.33 9.96
C GLU A 76 6.22 12.49 11.49
N LYS A 77 5.95 11.42 12.23
CA LYS A 77 6.08 11.36 13.68
C LYS A 77 7.50 11.02 14.16
N LYS A 78 8.49 11.03 13.25
CA LYS A 78 9.89 10.66 13.52
C LYS A 78 10.05 9.20 13.97
N LEU A 79 9.12 8.34 13.61
CA LEU A 79 9.21 6.91 13.79
C LEU A 79 9.70 6.29 12.47
N ASP A 80 10.69 5.40 12.57
CA ASP A 80 11.22 4.68 11.40
C ASP A 80 10.69 3.24 11.41
N PRO A 81 9.58 2.96 10.70
CA PRO A 81 8.97 1.65 10.70
C PRO A 81 9.75 0.67 9.82
N VAL A 82 9.79 -0.57 10.26
CA VAL A 82 10.25 -1.70 9.45
C VAL A 82 9.04 -2.36 8.81
N VAL A 83 9.03 -2.45 7.49
CA VAL A 83 7.98 -3.16 6.72
C VAL A 83 8.43 -4.59 6.48
N ILE A 84 7.59 -5.55 6.80
CA ILE A 84 7.82 -6.96 6.52
C ILE A 84 6.61 -7.50 5.76
N LEU A 85 6.86 -7.93 4.53
CA LEU A 85 5.86 -8.51 3.66
C LEU A 85 5.94 -10.03 3.76
N GLY A 86 4.79 -10.69 3.80
CA GLY A 86 4.69 -12.13 3.74
C GLY A 86 4.94 -12.67 2.35
N SER A 87 5.24 -13.94 2.26
CA SER A 87 5.38 -14.68 1.02
C SER A 87 4.45 -15.88 1.03
N HIS A 88 3.80 -16.10 -0.11
CA HIS A 88 2.97 -17.29 -0.36
C HIS A 88 3.69 -18.30 -1.26
N PHE A 89 5.02 -18.21 -1.35
CA PHE A 89 5.79 -19.15 -2.16
C PHE A 89 5.87 -20.53 -1.50
N PRO A 90 5.66 -21.60 -2.26
CA PRO A 90 5.86 -22.95 -1.76
C PRO A 90 7.32 -23.23 -1.34
N GLU A 91 8.26 -22.49 -1.94
CA GLU A 91 9.69 -22.60 -1.64
C GLU A 91 10.09 -21.86 -0.36
N ASP A 92 9.31 -20.87 0.07
CA ASP A 92 9.51 -20.15 1.31
C ASP A 92 8.99 -20.97 2.50
N ASN A 93 9.67 -22.05 2.74
CA ASN A 93 9.37 -23.04 3.77
C ASN A 93 9.81 -22.54 5.17
N GLN A 94 10.12 -23.47 6.06
CA GLN A 94 10.44 -23.22 7.46
C GLN A 94 11.59 -22.23 7.67
N ASP A 95 12.62 -22.23 6.81
CA ASP A 95 13.77 -21.34 6.93
C ASP A 95 13.39 -19.86 6.74
N TYR A 96 12.50 -19.56 5.79
CA TYR A 96 11.95 -18.23 5.61
C TYR A 96 11.17 -17.78 6.84
N SER A 97 10.26 -18.61 7.34
CA SER A 97 9.46 -18.31 8.53
C SER A 97 10.32 -18.00 9.75
N TYR A 98 11.42 -18.74 9.95
CA TYR A 98 12.37 -18.49 11.04
C TYR A 98 13.15 -17.19 10.84
N SER A 99 13.57 -16.89 9.62
CA SER A 99 14.26 -15.63 9.29
C SER A 99 13.38 -14.41 9.59
N ILE A 100 12.14 -14.44 9.13
CA ILE A 100 11.14 -13.38 9.40
C ILE A 100 10.86 -13.25 10.89
N LEU A 101 10.69 -14.38 11.59
CA LEU A 101 10.43 -14.37 13.03
C LEU A 101 11.60 -13.74 13.80
N ASN A 102 12.85 -14.05 13.43
CA ASN A 102 14.03 -13.41 14.00
C ASN A 102 14.06 -11.91 13.72
N LYS A 103 13.76 -11.48 12.48
CA LYS A 103 13.69 -10.05 12.12
C LYS A 103 12.63 -9.32 12.98
N ILE A 104 11.46 -9.92 13.18
CA ILE A 104 10.41 -9.38 14.06
C ILE A 104 10.93 -9.27 15.50
N MET A 105 11.53 -10.32 16.04
CA MET A 105 12.06 -10.31 17.42
C MET A 105 13.09 -9.21 17.63
N MET A 106 14.01 -9.02 16.69
CA MET A 106 14.99 -7.90 16.75
C MET A 106 14.31 -6.52 16.76
N CYS A 107 13.25 -6.34 15.97
CA CYS A 107 12.50 -5.09 15.96
C CYS A 107 11.74 -4.87 17.28
N VAL A 108 11.18 -5.93 17.87
CA VAL A 108 10.50 -5.88 19.17
C VAL A 108 11.47 -5.44 20.28
N GLU A 109 12.66 -6.01 20.32
CA GLU A 109 13.70 -5.67 21.30
C GLU A 109 14.27 -4.27 21.10
N ALA A 110 14.39 -3.83 19.82
CA ALA A 110 14.88 -2.49 19.48
C ALA A 110 13.81 -1.38 19.62
N GLY A 111 12.55 -1.74 19.84
CA GLY A 111 11.45 -0.77 19.91
C GLY A 111 11.07 -0.16 18.57
N LYS A 112 11.46 -0.79 17.46
CA LYS A 112 11.12 -0.30 16.12
C LYS A 112 9.66 -0.63 15.79
N PRO A 113 8.88 0.35 15.28
CA PRO A 113 7.54 0.07 14.79
C PRO A 113 7.59 -0.93 13.64
N LEU A 114 6.67 -1.90 13.64
CA LEU A 114 6.53 -2.89 12.58
C LEU A 114 5.26 -2.64 11.77
N ILE A 115 5.37 -2.76 10.46
CA ILE A 115 4.24 -2.90 9.54
C ILE A 115 4.33 -4.30 8.95
N LEU A 116 3.31 -5.11 9.19
CA LEU A 116 3.24 -6.51 8.75
C LEU A 116 2.07 -6.71 7.79
N THR A 117 2.25 -7.55 6.77
CA THR A 117 1.18 -8.03 5.90
C THR A 117 1.47 -9.45 5.39
N ASP A 118 0.44 -10.24 5.16
CA ASP A 118 0.47 -11.57 4.56
C ASP A 118 1.44 -12.57 5.25
N LEU A 119 1.48 -12.55 6.59
CA LEU A 119 2.36 -13.38 7.41
C LEU A 119 1.58 -14.36 8.30
N GLU A 120 0.45 -14.89 7.81
CA GLU A 120 -0.47 -15.75 8.54
C GLU A 120 0.22 -16.94 9.19
N ILE A 121 1.20 -17.52 8.51
CA ILE A 121 1.93 -18.69 8.95
C ILE A 121 2.70 -18.49 10.28
N ILE A 122 3.10 -17.26 10.58
CA ILE A 122 3.90 -16.94 11.78
C ILE A 122 3.10 -16.24 12.89
N TYR A 123 1.90 -15.76 12.62
CA TYR A 123 1.13 -14.99 13.64
C TYR A 123 0.85 -15.81 14.89
N GLY A 124 0.66 -17.13 14.73
CA GLY A 124 0.45 -18.04 15.85
C GLY A 124 1.62 -18.11 16.82
N SER A 125 2.85 -18.03 16.34
CA SER A 125 4.06 -18.02 17.15
C SER A 125 4.20 -16.78 18.06
N LEU A 126 3.49 -15.70 17.75
CA LEU A 126 3.59 -14.41 18.41
C LEU A 126 2.28 -14.01 19.14
N TYR A 127 1.41 -14.97 19.43
CA TYR A 127 0.12 -14.67 20.05
C TYR A 127 0.21 -13.97 21.40
N ASP A 128 1.16 -14.34 22.24
CA ASP A 128 1.37 -13.65 23.52
C ASP A 128 1.83 -12.22 23.32
N LEU A 129 2.66 -11.95 22.30
CA LEU A 129 3.06 -10.60 21.92
C LEU A 129 1.86 -9.76 21.46
N TRP A 130 1.03 -10.31 20.57
CA TRP A 130 -0.16 -9.61 20.07
C TRP A 130 -1.20 -9.34 21.16
N ASN A 131 -1.30 -10.23 22.15
CA ASN A 131 -2.15 -10.06 23.33
C ASN A 131 -1.58 -9.09 24.36
N GLN A 132 -0.33 -8.65 24.20
CA GLN A 132 0.40 -7.88 25.23
C GLN A 132 0.45 -8.64 26.59
N ASN A 133 0.54 -9.97 26.54
CA ASN A 133 0.73 -10.81 27.73
C ASN A 133 2.17 -10.67 28.21
N TYR A 134 2.45 -9.59 28.91
CA TYR A 134 3.80 -9.30 29.35
C TYR A 134 4.03 -9.76 30.79
N ILE A 135 5.15 -10.41 31.03
CA ILE A 135 5.72 -10.61 32.34
C ILE A 135 6.55 -9.37 32.66
N VAL A 136 6.20 -8.69 33.73
CA VAL A 136 6.89 -7.45 34.11
C VAL A 136 7.95 -7.80 35.16
N VAL A 137 9.19 -7.42 34.87
CA VAL A 137 10.36 -7.64 35.76
C VAL A 137 11.01 -6.29 36.02
N GLY A 138 11.45 -6.05 37.28
CA GLY A 138 12.10 -4.81 37.69
C GLY A 138 11.27 -3.98 38.64
N SER A 139 11.66 -2.72 38.86
CA SER A 139 10.97 -1.78 39.71
C SER A 139 9.82 -1.08 39.02
N LYS A 140 8.94 -0.41 39.80
CA LYS A 140 7.86 0.40 39.20
C LYS A 140 8.37 1.55 38.33
N ASP A 141 9.59 2.03 38.62
CA ASP A 141 10.20 3.16 37.89
C ASP A 141 10.97 2.71 36.65
N ASP A 142 11.37 1.42 36.57
CA ASP A 142 12.06 0.83 35.42
C ASP A 142 11.51 -0.58 35.12
N PRO A 143 10.28 -0.71 34.66
CA PRO A 143 9.69 -2.00 34.30
C PRO A 143 10.24 -2.53 32.98
N LYS A 144 10.67 -3.78 32.96
CA LYS A 144 11.05 -4.50 31.74
C LYS A 144 9.97 -5.52 31.40
N TYR A 145 9.57 -5.52 30.14
CA TYR A 145 8.48 -6.36 29.65
C TYR A 145 9.05 -7.55 28.89
N TYR A 146 8.54 -8.74 29.17
CA TYR A 146 8.92 -9.95 28.48
C TYR A 146 7.68 -10.72 28.04
N THR A 147 7.74 -11.32 26.86
CA THR A 147 6.69 -12.19 26.32
C THR A 147 7.25 -13.52 25.82
N ARG A 148 6.39 -14.50 25.66
CA ARG A 148 6.78 -15.79 25.11
C ARG A 148 6.64 -15.79 23.60
N VAL A 149 7.57 -16.45 22.92
CA VAL A 149 7.53 -16.71 21.49
C VAL A 149 7.50 -18.22 21.27
N ALA A 150 6.52 -18.72 20.54
CA ALA A 150 6.41 -20.14 20.24
C ALA A 150 7.28 -20.50 19.00
N LEU A 151 8.47 -21.05 19.23
CA LEU A 151 9.38 -21.52 18.18
C LEU A 151 9.26 -23.04 17.93
N GLY A 152 8.04 -23.55 17.85
CA GLY A 152 7.77 -24.97 17.69
C GLY A 152 7.31 -25.65 18.99
N ALA A 153 7.23 -26.98 18.98
CA ALA A 153 6.59 -27.75 20.06
C ALA A 153 7.34 -27.69 21.42
N PHE A 154 8.64 -27.44 21.41
CA PHE A 154 9.48 -27.57 22.60
C PHE A 154 10.29 -26.33 22.97
N SER A 155 10.20 -25.27 22.21
CA SER A 155 10.96 -24.03 22.44
C SER A 155 10.07 -22.81 22.55
N ASN A 156 10.02 -22.21 23.73
CA ASN A 156 9.25 -21.02 24.02
C ASN A 156 10.15 -19.98 24.70
N PRO A 157 11.12 -19.38 23.99
CA PRO A 157 12.00 -18.39 24.58
C PRO A 157 11.24 -17.16 25.05
N MET A 158 11.83 -16.47 26.02
CA MET A 158 11.36 -15.18 26.47
C MET A 158 11.98 -14.07 25.63
N LEU A 159 11.14 -13.25 25.04
CA LEU A 159 11.51 -12.09 24.23
C LEU A 159 11.33 -10.81 25.07
N HIS A 160 12.37 -9.98 25.13
CA HIS A 160 12.26 -8.65 25.70
C HIS A 160 11.43 -7.75 24.77
N VAL A 161 10.43 -7.07 25.33
CA VAL A 161 9.57 -6.14 24.59
C VAL A 161 9.92 -4.71 25.00
N HIS A 162 10.44 -3.94 24.05
CA HIS A 162 10.72 -2.54 24.29
C HIS A 162 9.42 -1.75 24.49
N LYS A 163 9.42 -0.81 25.42
CA LYS A 163 8.22 -0.01 25.78
C LYS A 163 7.61 0.75 24.58
N ASP A 164 8.44 1.17 23.65
CA ASP A 164 8.03 1.95 22.47
C ASP A 164 7.65 1.06 21.28
N PHE A 165 7.73 -0.27 21.43
CA PHE A 165 7.37 -1.19 20.36
C PHE A 165 5.90 -1.09 19.98
N ARG A 166 5.63 -1.02 18.68
CA ARG A 166 4.29 -1.00 18.08
C ARG A 166 4.25 -1.89 16.85
N CYS A 167 3.13 -2.57 16.68
CA CYS A 167 2.86 -3.33 15.47
C CYS A 167 1.60 -2.82 14.79
N ILE A 168 1.68 -2.64 13.48
CA ILE A 168 0.55 -2.35 12.59
C ILE A 168 0.45 -3.50 11.62
N LEU A 169 -0.62 -4.26 11.73
CA LEU A 169 -0.94 -5.34 10.81
C LEU A 169 -1.87 -4.82 9.71
N ILE A 170 -1.47 -4.95 8.46
CA ILE A 170 -2.32 -4.64 7.32
C ILE A 170 -2.90 -5.95 6.80
N MET A 171 -4.21 -6.02 6.70
CA MET A 171 -4.94 -7.19 6.25
C MET A 171 -5.87 -6.84 5.09
N SER A 172 -5.83 -7.63 4.03
CA SER A 172 -6.79 -7.50 2.94
C SER A 172 -8.20 -7.82 3.44
N GLN A 173 -9.18 -7.06 2.97
CA GLN A 173 -10.57 -7.34 3.28
C GLN A 173 -11.01 -8.74 2.80
N LYS A 174 -10.39 -9.26 1.75
CA LYS A 174 -10.67 -10.60 1.23
C LYS A 174 -10.24 -11.70 2.21
N ASN A 175 -9.11 -11.50 2.91
CA ASN A 175 -8.55 -12.47 3.84
C ASN A 175 -9.23 -12.42 5.23
N LEU A 176 -10.08 -11.41 5.46
CA LEU A 176 -10.70 -11.21 6.77
C LEU A 176 -11.66 -12.35 7.18
N GLU A 177 -12.37 -12.92 6.22
CA GLU A 177 -13.33 -14.01 6.48
C GLU A 177 -12.63 -15.33 6.77
N GLU A 178 -11.42 -15.51 6.25
CA GLU A 178 -10.57 -16.71 6.45
C GLU A 178 -9.63 -16.54 7.65
N ALA A 179 -9.50 -15.33 8.18
CA ALA A 179 -8.58 -15.03 9.26
C ALA A 179 -9.01 -15.67 10.59
N ASP A 180 -8.01 -16.15 11.33
CA ASP A 180 -8.21 -16.76 12.64
C ASP A 180 -8.89 -15.78 13.62
N PRO A 181 -10.09 -16.10 14.16
CA PRO A 181 -10.78 -15.25 15.11
C PRO A 181 -9.97 -14.87 16.35
N PRO A 182 -9.16 -15.75 16.95
CA PRO A 182 -8.21 -15.41 17.99
C PRO A 182 -7.23 -14.32 17.58
N LEU A 183 -6.69 -14.30 16.35
CA LEU A 183 -5.83 -13.22 15.85
C LEU A 183 -6.61 -11.90 15.79
N LEU A 184 -7.78 -11.90 15.18
CA LEU A 184 -8.60 -10.71 15.01
C LEU A 184 -8.93 -10.02 16.34
N ASN A 185 -9.10 -10.80 17.42
CA ASN A 185 -9.45 -10.26 18.74
C ASN A 185 -8.27 -9.62 19.48
N ARG A 186 -7.05 -9.78 19.01
CA ARG A 186 -5.85 -9.24 19.67
C ARG A 186 -5.53 -7.81 19.25
N PHE A 187 -6.05 -7.36 18.13
CA PHE A 187 -5.77 -6.06 17.56
C PHE A 187 -6.94 -5.08 17.72
N GLU A 188 -6.62 -3.81 17.84
CA GLU A 188 -7.58 -2.73 17.57
C GLU A 188 -7.78 -2.66 16.05
N LYS A 189 -9.00 -2.89 15.57
CA LYS A 189 -9.32 -2.99 14.15
C LYS A 189 -9.90 -1.69 13.62
N GLN A 190 -9.39 -1.23 12.48
CA GLN A 190 -9.95 -0.10 11.74
C GLN A 190 -10.04 -0.45 10.26
N LYS A 191 -11.27 -0.38 9.74
CA LYS A 191 -11.49 -0.47 8.30
C LYS A 191 -11.15 0.87 7.67
N ILE A 192 -10.33 0.85 6.65
CA ILE A 192 -9.79 2.05 6.03
C ILE A 192 -9.79 1.93 4.50
N THR A 193 -10.07 3.05 3.86
CA THR A 193 -9.89 3.25 2.42
C THR A 193 -8.97 4.44 2.19
N LEU A 194 -8.39 4.56 1.01
CA LEU A 194 -7.56 5.72 0.68
C LEU A 194 -8.32 7.04 0.80
N ILE A 195 -9.62 7.03 0.54
CA ILE A 195 -10.50 8.21 0.67
C ILE A 195 -10.53 8.72 2.12
N ASP A 196 -10.46 7.84 3.11
CA ASP A 196 -10.49 8.22 4.54
C ASP A 196 -9.23 8.99 5.00
N ILE A 197 -8.17 8.92 4.21
CA ILE A 197 -6.88 9.57 4.50
C ILE A 197 -6.75 10.90 3.77
N LEU A 198 -7.45 11.06 2.65
CA LEU A 198 -7.38 12.25 1.82
C LEU A 198 -7.94 13.49 2.55
N THR A 199 -7.27 14.61 2.36
CA THR A 199 -7.80 15.92 2.72
C THR A 199 -8.97 16.30 1.80
N ASN A 200 -9.80 17.25 2.21
CA ASN A 200 -10.89 17.74 1.35
C ASN A 200 -10.39 18.33 0.02
N GLU A 201 -9.23 18.98 0.03
CA GLU A 201 -8.58 19.53 -1.17
C GLU A 201 -8.18 18.40 -2.13
N ASN A 202 -7.49 17.37 -1.61
CA ASN A 202 -7.09 16.20 -2.41
C ASN A 202 -8.31 15.46 -2.97
N LEU A 203 -9.40 15.37 -2.21
CA LEU A 203 -10.67 14.80 -2.70
C LEU A 203 -11.26 15.57 -3.88
N GLN A 204 -11.12 16.91 -3.93
CA GLN A 204 -11.56 17.70 -5.08
C GLN A 204 -10.69 17.38 -6.31
N LEU A 205 -9.36 17.33 -6.16
CA LEU A 205 -8.46 16.97 -7.25
C LEU A 205 -8.76 15.58 -7.81
N VAL A 206 -8.97 14.58 -6.92
CA VAL A 206 -9.38 13.23 -7.35
C VAL A 206 -10.68 13.24 -8.14
N LYS A 207 -11.69 14.02 -7.74
CA LYS A 207 -12.95 14.14 -8.48
C LYS A 207 -12.76 14.75 -9.88
N VAL A 208 -11.96 15.81 -9.98
CA VAL A 208 -11.64 16.42 -11.28
C VAL A 208 -10.91 15.45 -12.18
N LEU A 209 -9.90 14.76 -11.62
CA LEU A 209 -9.12 13.76 -12.35
C LEU A 209 -10.00 12.56 -12.78
N LYS A 210 -10.90 12.08 -11.92
CA LYS A 210 -11.86 11.02 -12.24
C LYS A 210 -12.75 11.42 -13.42
N THR A 211 -13.28 12.66 -13.40
CA THR A 211 -14.09 13.17 -14.52
C THR A 211 -13.31 13.22 -15.83
N TRP A 212 -12.01 13.53 -15.78
CA TRP A 212 -11.16 13.53 -16.97
C TRP A 212 -10.90 12.09 -17.45
N VAL A 213 -10.62 11.14 -16.55
CA VAL A 213 -10.45 9.72 -16.87
C VAL A 213 -11.71 9.14 -17.50
N GLU A 214 -12.89 9.40 -16.94
CA GLU A 214 -14.17 8.99 -17.51
C GLU A 214 -14.41 9.57 -18.91
N LYS A 215 -13.97 10.79 -19.17
CA LYS A 215 -14.10 11.42 -20.49
C LYS A 215 -13.16 10.80 -21.53
N ILE A 216 -11.91 10.55 -21.16
CA ILE A 216 -10.92 9.99 -22.11
C ILE A 216 -11.19 8.52 -22.43
N SER A 217 -11.75 7.76 -21.46
CA SER A 217 -12.11 6.34 -21.65
C SER A 217 -13.47 6.15 -22.34
N LYS A 218 -14.34 7.18 -22.33
CA LYS A 218 -15.66 7.11 -22.95
C LYS A 218 -15.58 7.21 -24.47
N ILE A 219 -15.57 6.06 -25.13
CA ILE A 219 -15.53 5.97 -26.59
C ILE A 219 -16.95 5.99 -27.14
N THR A 220 -17.20 6.87 -28.11
CA THR A 220 -18.53 7.10 -28.71
C THR A 220 -18.74 6.32 -30.02
N ASP A 221 -17.84 5.43 -30.38
CA ASP A 221 -17.92 4.69 -31.66
C ASP A 221 -18.99 3.59 -31.61
N THR A 222 -19.98 3.72 -32.48
CA THR A 222 -21.12 2.79 -32.58
C THR A 222 -20.79 1.47 -33.27
N VAL A 223 -19.63 1.36 -33.94
CA VAL A 223 -19.22 0.16 -34.70
C VAL A 223 -18.76 -0.98 -33.78
N TYR A 224 -18.26 -0.65 -32.59
CA TYR A 224 -17.77 -1.61 -31.59
C TYR A 224 -18.65 -1.67 -30.32
N SER A 225 -19.94 -1.43 -30.46
CA SER A 225 -20.88 -1.22 -29.35
C SER A 225 -21.07 -2.40 -28.39
N ASN A 226 -20.52 -3.57 -28.66
CA ASN A 226 -20.69 -4.75 -27.79
C ASN A 226 -19.59 -4.94 -26.75
N ASP A 227 -18.42 -4.34 -26.94
CA ASP A 227 -17.32 -4.38 -25.96
C ASP A 227 -17.24 -3.01 -25.27
N LYS A 228 -17.59 -2.97 -24.01
CA LYS A 228 -17.40 -1.77 -23.19
C LYS A 228 -15.90 -1.57 -22.96
N PHE A 229 -15.32 -0.59 -23.63
CA PHE A 229 -14.00 -0.10 -23.30
C PHE A 229 -14.04 0.65 -21.96
N THR A 230 -13.15 0.29 -21.06
CA THR A 230 -13.12 0.80 -19.69
C THR A 230 -11.80 1.54 -19.41
N GLU A 231 -11.74 2.20 -18.26
CA GLU A 231 -10.52 2.85 -17.77
C GLU A 231 -9.36 1.85 -17.63
N CYS A 232 -9.66 0.60 -17.26
CA CYS A 232 -8.67 -0.48 -17.15
C CYS A 232 -8.09 -0.92 -18.49
N ASP A 233 -8.83 -0.75 -19.57
CA ASP A 233 -8.35 -1.04 -20.93
C ASP A 233 -7.46 0.11 -21.46
N LEU A 234 -7.70 1.32 -20.97
CA LEU A 234 -6.90 2.49 -21.34
C LEU A 234 -5.61 2.59 -20.53
N PHE A 235 -5.67 2.40 -19.22
CA PHE A 235 -4.53 2.58 -18.31
C PHE A 235 -4.12 1.25 -17.67
N ILE A 236 -2.88 0.85 -17.86
CA ILE A 236 -2.34 -0.41 -17.33
C ILE A 236 -2.34 -0.36 -15.79
N GLY A 237 -2.98 -1.35 -15.16
CA GLY A 237 -3.03 -1.45 -13.71
C GLY A 237 -3.99 -0.46 -13.03
N TYR A 238 -4.86 0.20 -13.79
CA TYR A 238 -5.83 1.12 -13.21
C TYR A 238 -6.81 0.41 -12.26
N ASN A 239 -6.96 0.99 -11.07
CA ASN A 239 -7.93 0.57 -10.07
C ASN A 239 -8.71 1.81 -9.61
N GLU A 240 -10.03 1.79 -9.76
CA GLU A 240 -10.91 2.92 -9.45
C GLU A 240 -10.81 3.39 -7.99
N ASP A 241 -10.61 2.45 -7.05
CA ASP A 241 -10.56 2.72 -5.62
C ASP A 241 -9.23 3.32 -5.16
N GLU A 242 -8.15 3.24 -5.98
CA GLU A 242 -6.78 3.45 -5.51
C GLU A 242 -5.91 4.35 -6.39
N THR A 243 -5.98 4.15 -7.71
CA THR A 243 -5.02 4.77 -8.63
C THR A 243 -5.01 6.29 -8.55
N LEU A 244 -6.17 6.91 -8.61
CA LEU A 244 -6.27 8.38 -8.62
C LEU A 244 -5.95 8.98 -7.25
N GLN A 245 -6.34 8.29 -6.18
CA GLN A 245 -6.12 8.71 -4.80
C GLN A 245 -4.63 8.68 -4.45
N SER A 246 -3.95 7.57 -4.73
CA SER A 246 -2.51 7.43 -4.49
C SER A 246 -1.71 8.38 -5.37
N LEU A 247 -2.08 8.52 -6.64
CA LEU A 247 -1.40 9.42 -7.57
C LEU A 247 -1.46 10.88 -7.10
N VAL A 248 -2.63 11.37 -6.69
CA VAL A 248 -2.77 12.76 -6.18
C VAL A 248 -1.95 12.97 -4.92
N ILE A 249 -1.93 12.00 -3.99
CA ILE A 249 -1.11 12.08 -2.77
C ILE A 249 0.38 12.16 -3.13
N ASP A 250 0.83 11.28 -4.01
CA ASP A 250 2.24 11.17 -4.37
C ASP A 250 2.74 12.40 -5.13
N VAL A 251 2.01 12.83 -6.17
CA VAL A 251 2.37 14.02 -6.94
C VAL A 251 2.39 15.27 -6.06
N LYS A 252 1.40 15.45 -5.17
CA LYS A 252 1.36 16.62 -4.28
C LYS A 252 2.47 16.60 -3.25
N LYS A 253 2.85 15.43 -2.75
CA LYS A 253 3.96 15.24 -1.82
C LYS A 253 5.29 15.60 -2.45
N ASN A 254 5.54 15.13 -3.67
CA ASN A 254 6.79 15.37 -4.38
C ASN A 254 6.89 16.81 -4.93
N ASN A 255 5.75 17.51 -5.05
CA ASN A 255 5.67 18.86 -5.61
C ASN A 255 4.86 19.81 -4.70
N PRO A 256 5.31 20.09 -3.48
CA PRO A 256 4.53 20.83 -2.48
C PRO A 256 4.28 22.29 -2.85
N ASN A 257 5.02 22.85 -3.81
CA ASN A 257 4.95 24.26 -4.21
C ASN A 257 4.07 24.50 -5.45
N LEU A 258 3.57 23.45 -6.10
CA LEU A 258 2.73 23.57 -7.30
C LEU A 258 1.28 23.88 -6.93
N ASN A 259 0.61 24.60 -7.81
CA ASN A 259 -0.82 24.84 -7.69
C ASN A 259 -1.64 23.60 -8.14
N ASP A 260 -2.94 23.62 -7.85
CA ASP A 260 -3.84 22.49 -8.12
C ASP A 260 -3.95 22.14 -9.61
N ASP A 261 -3.88 23.12 -10.53
CA ASP A 261 -3.92 22.88 -11.97
C ASP A 261 -2.64 22.20 -12.46
N GLU A 262 -1.48 22.62 -11.96
CA GLU A 262 -0.19 22.00 -12.26
C GLU A 262 -0.12 20.57 -11.72
N ILE A 263 -0.64 20.31 -10.51
CA ILE A 263 -0.76 18.98 -9.93
C ILE A 263 -1.64 18.09 -10.82
N LEU A 264 -2.78 18.59 -11.29
CA LEU A 264 -3.68 17.85 -12.19
C LEU A 264 -3.00 17.50 -13.52
N GLU A 265 -2.24 18.44 -14.10
CA GLU A 265 -1.51 18.16 -15.35
C GLU A 265 -0.41 17.11 -15.15
N LEU A 266 0.32 17.13 -14.05
CA LEU A 266 1.28 16.08 -13.71
C LEU A 266 0.59 14.71 -13.52
N CYS A 267 -0.53 14.67 -12.80
CA CYS A 267 -1.32 13.45 -12.63
C CYS A 267 -1.79 12.87 -13.97
N LYS A 268 -2.33 13.73 -14.86
CA LYS A 268 -2.72 13.29 -16.20
C LYS A 268 -1.52 12.77 -17.01
N GLY A 269 -0.39 13.46 -16.95
CA GLY A 269 0.85 13.02 -17.60
C GLY A 269 1.31 11.65 -17.12
N SER A 270 1.26 11.38 -15.81
CA SER A 270 1.59 10.08 -15.21
C SER A 270 0.62 8.99 -15.67
N LEU A 271 -0.68 9.28 -15.78
CA LEU A 271 -1.66 8.34 -16.33
C LEU A 271 -1.39 8.05 -17.80
N ILE A 272 -1.07 9.06 -18.60
CA ILE A 272 -0.71 8.88 -20.02
C ILE A 272 0.55 8.02 -20.18
N ALA A 273 1.51 8.10 -19.26
CA ALA A 273 2.71 7.29 -19.30
C ALA A 273 2.42 5.77 -19.16
N ILE A 274 1.35 5.42 -18.45
CA ILE A 274 0.90 4.02 -18.29
C ILE A 274 -0.27 3.65 -19.21
N ALA A 275 -0.60 4.50 -20.18
CA ALA A 275 -1.67 4.20 -21.12
C ALA A 275 -1.28 3.10 -22.11
N THR A 276 -2.28 2.36 -22.61
CA THR A 276 -2.10 1.40 -23.70
C THR A 276 -2.09 2.13 -25.05
N SER A 277 -1.32 1.63 -26.01
CA SER A 277 -1.28 2.18 -27.38
C SER A 277 -2.66 2.13 -28.06
N ASP A 278 -3.40 1.03 -27.88
CA ASP A 278 -4.76 0.88 -28.39
C ASP A 278 -5.70 1.89 -27.76
N GLY A 279 -5.60 2.08 -26.43
CA GLY A 279 -6.40 3.07 -25.69
C GLY A 279 -6.16 4.49 -26.18
N ILE A 280 -4.92 4.88 -26.42
CA ILE A 280 -4.58 6.22 -26.94
C ILE A 280 -5.09 6.45 -28.36
N ILE A 281 -5.06 5.43 -29.22
CA ILE A 281 -5.63 5.52 -30.56
C ILE A 281 -7.16 5.68 -30.48
N ARG A 282 -7.82 4.88 -29.65
CA ARG A 282 -9.27 4.95 -29.46
C ARG A 282 -9.72 6.26 -28.82
N ALA A 283 -8.88 6.90 -28.02
CA ALA A 283 -9.17 8.20 -27.39
C ALA A 283 -9.47 9.32 -28.40
N GLU A 284 -9.12 9.15 -29.67
CA GLU A 284 -9.54 10.06 -30.75
C GLU A 284 -11.07 10.23 -30.85
N LYS A 285 -11.82 9.21 -30.41
CA LYS A 285 -13.29 9.20 -30.39
C LYS A 285 -13.86 9.33 -28.96
N SER A 286 -13.05 9.79 -28.01
CA SER A 286 -13.44 9.98 -26.62
C SER A 286 -14.29 11.24 -26.39
N GLY A 287 -14.75 11.42 -25.17
CA GLY A 287 -15.48 12.62 -24.75
C GLY A 287 -14.63 13.87 -24.53
N LEU A 288 -13.30 13.81 -24.79
CA LEU A 288 -12.41 14.96 -24.72
C LEU A 288 -12.48 15.82 -25.99
N SER A 289 -12.05 17.08 -25.88
CA SER A 289 -11.89 17.93 -27.07
C SER A 289 -10.76 17.41 -27.96
N GLN A 290 -10.89 17.58 -29.28
CA GLN A 290 -9.86 17.15 -30.24
C GLN A 290 -8.48 17.76 -29.97
N LYS A 291 -8.45 18.96 -29.41
CA LYS A 291 -7.20 19.64 -29.00
C LYS A 291 -6.51 18.90 -27.85
N GLU A 292 -7.28 18.50 -26.84
CA GLU A 292 -6.75 17.73 -25.69
C GLU A 292 -6.30 16.34 -26.11
N VAL A 293 -7.09 15.65 -26.93
CA VAL A 293 -6.72 14.34 -27.47
C VAL A 293 -5.39 14.39 -28.22
N ASN A 294 -5.25 15.37 -29.14
CA ASN A 294 -4.01 15.54 -29.88
C ASN A 294 -2.82 15.89 -28.97
N TYR A 295 -3.05 16.69 -27.95
CA TYR A 295 -2.02 17.02 -26.95
C TYR A 295 -1.54 15.74 -26.24
N TRP A 296 -2.44 14.98 -25.62
CA TRP A 296 -2.09 13.77 -24.88
C TRP A 296 -1.53 12.65 -25.75
N LYS A 297 -2.03 12.51 -26.97
CA LYS A 297 -1.46 11.60 -27.96
C LYS A 297 0.00 11.95 -28.30
N ASN A 298 0.30 13.24 -28.46
CA ASN A 298 1.68 13.68 -28.71
C ASN A 298 2.58 13.47 -27.49
N VAL A 299 2.06 13.70 -26.28
CA VAL A 299 2.79 13.40 -25.03
C VAL A 299 3.12 11.90 -24.96
N TYR A 300 2.12 11.04 -25.20
CA TYR A 300 2.31 9.58 -25.21
C TYR A 300 3.36 9.15 -26.22
N LEU A 301 3.24 9.59 -27.48
CA LEU A 301 4.16 9.21 -28.55
C LEU A 301 5.59 9.69 -28.27
N LYS A 302 5.75 10.87 -27.67
CA LYS A 302 7.07 11.39 -27.27
C LYS A 302 7.72 10.53 -26.20
N LEU A 303 6.94 10.03 -25.24
CA LEU A 303 7.44 9.14 -24.18
C LEU A 303 7.87 7.76 -24.73
N GLN A 304 7.30 7.31 -25.85
CA GLN A 304 7.63 6.05 -26.49
C GLN A 304 8.79 6.14 -27.50
N PHE A 305 9.34 7.34 -27.74
CA PHE A 305 10.40 7.53 -28.73
C PHE A 305 11.78 7.29 -28.10
N HIS A 306 12.30 6.08 -28.33
CA HIS A 306 13.63 5.65 -27.89
C HIS A 306 14.30 4.85 -29.00
N ASP A 307 15.62 5.00 -29.19
CA ASP A 307 16.39 4.30 -30.21
C ASP A 307 16.44 2.78 -29.93
N ASN A 308 16.62 2.43 -28.66
CA ASN A 308 16.62 1.03 -28.21
C ASN A 308 16.33 0.95 -26.70
N ILE A 309 16.08 -0.26 -26.21
CA ILE A 309 15.73 -0.50 -24.80
C ILE A 309 16.87 -0.16 -23.83
N VAL A 310 18.12 -0.31 -24.25
CA VAL A 310 19.29 0.02 -23.41
C VAL A 310 19.38 1.51 -23.18
N ASP A 311 19.20 2.31 -24.23
CA ASP A 311 19.21 3.77 -24.14
C ASP A 311 18.01 4.30 -23.34
N TYR A 312 16.84 3.69 -23.49
CA TYR A 312 15.69 4.00 -22.65
C TYR A 312 16.01 3.83 -21.16
N ILE A 313 16.53 2.65 -20.79
CA ILE A 313 16.88 2.36 -19.38
C ILE A 313 17.99 3.27 -18.88
N LYS A 314 19.04 3.52 -19.67
CA LYS A 314 20.12 4.43 -19.29
C LYS A 314 19.63 5.85 -19.08
N ASN A 315 18.79 6.37 -19.95
CA ASN A 315 18.21 7.70 -19.81
C ASN A 315 17.33 7.79 -18.57
N TYR A 316 16.51 6.78 -18.29
CA TYR A 316 15.70 6.71 -17.08
C TYR A 316 16.58 6.73 -15.81
N LEU A 317 17.66 5.96 -15.77
CA LEU A 317 18.58 5.92 -14.63
C LEU A 317 19.34 7.25 -14.45
N LEU A 318 19.70 7.93 -15.54
CA LEU A 318 20.35 9.23 -15.49
C LEU A 318 19.41 10.33 -15.00
N ASP A 319 18.17 10.34 -15.46
CA ASP A 319 17.14 11.28 -15.02
C ASP A 319 16.82 11.09 -13.53
N ALA A 320 16.72 9.85 -13.07
CA ALA A 320 16.49 9.54 -11.66
C ALA A 320 17.68 9.89 -10.77
N SER A 321 18.93 9.78 -11.25
CA SER A 321 20.12 10.19 -10.49
C SER A 321 20.27 11.71 -10.33
N SER A 322 19.56 12.50 -11.11
CA SER A 322 19.50 13.97 -10.98
C SER A 322 18.47 14.44 -9.94
N SER A 323 17.56 13.58 -9.52
CA SER A 323 16.67 13.76 -8.39
C SER A 323 17.27 13.09 -7.15
N ASP A 324 17.06 13.64 -5.94
CA ASP A 324 17.51 13.02 -4.67
C ASP A 324 16.83 11.66 -4.37
N GLU A 325 16.20 11.04 -5.37
CA GLU A 325 15.61 9.71 -5.28
C GLU A 325 16.72 8.65 -5.31
N GLN A 326 16.73 7.78 -4.32
CA GLN A 326 17.58 6.59 -4.34
C GLN A 326 17.14 5.68 -5.50
N ILE A 327 17.98 5.57 -6.52
CA ILE A 327 17.76 4.58 -7.57
C ILE A 327 17.96 3.21 -6.95
N GLY A 328 16.99 2.33 -7.15
CA GLY A 328 17.15 0.93 -6.75
C GLY A 328 18.34 0.29 -7.46
N GLU A 329 19.05 -0.59 -6.76
CA GLU A 329 20.21 -1.31 -7.32
C GLU A 329 19.82 -2.31 -8.42
N CYS A 330 18.54 -2.55 -8.64
CA CYS A 330 18.03 -3.57 -9.53
C CYS A 330 16.84 -3.07 -10.36
N ILE A 331 16.72 -3.55 -11.59
CA ILE A 331 15.56 -3.37 -12.45
C ILE A 331 15.00 -4.70 -12.95
N ILE A 332 13.69 -4.75 -13.17
CA ILE A 332 13.00 -5.88 -13.81
C ILE A 332 12.53 -5.46 -15.19
N VAL A 333 12.88 -6.24 -16.19
CA VAL A 333 12.36 -6.11 -17.56
C VAL A 333 11.36 -7.22 -17.82
N ASN A 334 10.08 -6.88 -17.90
CA ASN A 334 9.02 -7.82 -18.31
C ASN A 334 8.85 -7.80 -19.81
N THR A 335 8.89 -8.96 -20.46
CA THR A 335 8.77 -9.04 -21.91
C THR A 335 8.14 -10.34 -22.40
N PHE A 336 7.44 -10.29 -23.51
CA PHE A 336 7.02 -11.46 -24.29
C PHE A 336 8.06 -11.86 -25.35
N SER A 337 8.98 -10.96 -25.65
CA SER A 337 10.02 -11.16 -26.67
C SER A 337 11.20 -11.96 -26.12
N ASN A 338 11.92 -12.64 -27.02
CA ASN A 338 13.24 -13.16 -26.71
C ASN A 338 14.24 -11.99 -26.74
N ILE A 339 14.32 -11.26 -25.63
CA ILE A 339 15.39 -10.26 -25.46
C ILE A 339 16.69 -11.03 -25.26
N ASN A 340 17.68 -10.69 -26.05
CA ASN A 340 19.00 -11.32 -25.97
C ASN A 340 19.65 -11.04 -24.62
N THR A 341 20.46 -11.98 -24.13
CA THR A 341 21.24 -11.88 -22.90
C THR A 341 22.16 -10.67 -22.84
N ASP A 342 22.41 -10.04 -23.98
CA ASP A 342 23.25 -8.84 -24.12
C ASP A 342 22.73 -7.65 -23.31
N LEU A 343 21.40 -7.54 -23.07
CA LEU A 343 20.85 -6.47 -22.25
C LEU A 343 21.45 -6.46 -20.85
N LYS A 344 21.61 -7.63 -20.23
CA LYS A 344 22.27 -7.75 -18.91
C LYS A 344 23.71 -7.27 -18.93
N SER A 345 24.46 -7.58 -19.99
CA SER A 345 25.85 -7.17 -20.10
C SER A 345 26.01 -5.66 -20.28
N HIS A 346 25.10 -5.02 -21.02
CA HIS A 346 25.11 -3.57 -21.24
C HIS A 346 24.69 -2.73 -20.03
N LEU A 347 23.95 -3.32 -19.09
CA LEU A 347 23.47 -2.63 -17.89
C LEU A 347 24.24 -3.00 -16.62
N ARG A 348 25.09 -4.04 -16.67
CA ARG A 348 25.78 -4.62 -15.50
C ARG A 348 26.62 -3.63 -14.71
N GLU A 349 27.16 -2.62 -15.36
CA GLU A 349 27.97 -1.59 -14.71
C GLU A 349 27.13 -0.49 -14.04
N LEU A 350 25.84 -0.41 -14.38
CA LEU A 350 24.92 0.62 -13.91
C LEU A 350 23.95 0.08 -12.86
N VAL A 351 23.35 -1.09 -13.14
CA VAL A 351 22.28 -1.66 -12.33
C VAL A 351 22.14 -3.15 -12.60
N ASP A 352 21.80 -3.93 -11.59
CA ASP A 352 21.42 -5.33 -11.77
C ASP A 352 20.10 -5.42 -12.54
N CYS A 353 20.10 -6.22 -13.62
CA CYS A 353 18.94 -6.37 -14.50
C CYS A 353 18.39 -7.79 -14.49
N PHE A 354 17.11 -7.94 -14.13
CA PHE A 354 16.37 -9.20 -14.20
C PHE A 354 15.39 -9.15 -15.37
N ILE A 355 15.43 -10.18 -16.21
CA ILE A 355 14.52 -10.30 -17.37
C ILE A 355 13.52 -11.39 -17.09
N PHE A 356 12.24 -11.04 -17.03
CA PHE A 356 11.13 -11.96 -16.87
C PHE A 356 10.41 -12.12 -18.20
N LYS A 357 10.54 -13.31 -18.77
CA LYS A 357 9.83 -13.67 -19.98
C LYS A 357 8.41 -14.09 -19.63
N LEU A 358 7.46 -13.23 -19.92
CA LEU A 358 6.06 -13.40 -19.49
C LEU A 358 5.43 -14.70 -20.03
N SER A 359 5.88 -15.20 -21.19
CA SER A 359 5.44 -16.48 -21.74
C SER A 359 5.86 -17.72 -20.93
N GLU A 360 6.79 -17.59 -20.00
CA GLU A 360 7.25 -18.69 -19.13
C GLU A 360 6.36 -18.88 -17.91
N PHE A 361 5.57 -17.86 -17.55
CA PHE A 361 4.64 -17.94 -16.42
C PHE A 361 3.32 -18.59 -16.85
N LYS A 362 2.94 -19.67 -16.17
CA LYS A 362 1.70 -20.41 -16.46
C LYS A 362 0.46 -19.77 -15.87
N THR A 363 0.62 -19.00 -14.81
CA THR A 363 -0.47 -18.34 -14.07
C THR A 363 -0.05 -16.94 -13.64
N GLU A 364 -1.02 -16.07 -13.43
CA GLU A 364 -0.79 -14.74 -12.86
C GLU A 364 -0.13 -14.84 -11.47
N SER A 365 -0.56 -15.80 -10.65
CA SER A 365 0.02 -16.02 -9.33
C SER A 365 1.51 -16.36 -9.41
N SER A 366 1.95 -17.16 -10.38
CA SER A 366 3.37 -17.48 -10.53
C SER A 366 4.21 -16.26 -10.93
N TYR A 367 3.65 -15.34 -11.71
CA TYR A 367 4.29 -14.07 -12.04
C TYR A 367 4.37 -13.13 -10.83
N GLN A 368 3.24 -12.92 -10.15
CA GLN A 368 3.20 -12.10 -8.94
C GLN A 368 4.15 -12.62 -7.86
N ASN A 369 4.21 -13.93 -7.72
CA ASN A 369 5.13 -14.57 -6.83
C ASN A 369 6.58 -14.23 -7.20
N ARG A 370 6.98 -14.31 -8.46
CA ARG A 370 8.34 -13.99 -8.89
C ARG A 370 8.72 -12.52 -8.67
N ILE A 371 7.77 -11.61 -8.79
CA ILE A 371 7.96 -10.19 -8.44
C ILE A 371 8.21 -10.04 -6.92
N LYS A 372 7.42 -10.70 -6.08
CA LYS A 372 7.62 -10.68 -4.62
C LYS A 372 9.00 -11.20 -4.24
N ASP A 373 9.42 -12.34 -4.80
CA ASP A 373 10.75 -12.91 -4.59
C ASP A 373 11.88 -11.91 -4.93
N PHE A 374 11.72 -11.18 -6.03
CA PHE A 374 12.65 -10.10 -6.38
C PHE A 374 12.74 -9.02 -5.30
N TRP A 375 11.63 -8.54 -4.79
CA TRP A 375 11.61 -7.53 -3.73
C TRP A 375 12.29 -8.02 -2.44
N PHE A 376 12.01 -9.25 -2.04
CA PHE A 376 12.64 -9.84 -0.86
C PHE A 376 14.15 -10.00 -0.99
N ASN A 377 14.63 -10.43 -2.14
CA ASN A 377 16.05 -10.65 -2.37
C ASN A 377 16.82 -9.33 -2.55
N SER A 378 16.19 -8.27 -3.05
CA SER A 378 16.81 -6.95 -3.14
C SER A 378 16.97 -6.28 -1.78
N GLU A 379 16.01 -6.44 -0.86
CA GLU A 379 16.11 -5.90 0.50
C GLU A 379 17.14 -6.64 1.38
N SER A 380 17.45 -7.90 1.10
CA SER A 380 18.42 -8.66 1.88
C SER A 380 19.88 -8.28 1.60
N LYS A 381 20.14 -7.44 0.61
CA LYS A 381 21.47 -6.91 0.29
C LYS A 381 21.71 -5.50 0.87
N LEU A 382 20.69 -4.91 1.50
CA LEU A 382 20.78 -3.70 2.30
C LEU A 382 20.94 -4.04 3.79
#